data_972d55612210b64a51ea7417f2545f15
#
_entry.id   972d55612210b64a51ea7417f2545f15
#
_cell.length_a   1.000
_cell.length_b   1.000
_cell.length_c   1.000
_cell.angle_alpha   90.00
_cell.angle_beta   90.00
_cell.angle_gamma   90.00
#
_symmetry.space_group_name_H-M   'P 1'
#
loop_
_entity.id
_entity.type
_entity.pdbx_description
1 polymer ?
#
loop_
_entity_poly.entity_id
_entity_poly.type
_entity_poly.pdbx_seq_one_letter_code
_entity_poly.pdbx_strand_id
1 'polypeptide(L)'
;MREIIDAAALQEMLLCANAALEENKQKINELNVFPVPDGDTGTNMSLTMNSAAIELGRKQTDTVGAVADCAASALLRGARGNSGVILSLLFRGIAKSLKGRETASAAEFAAAVSAGVDAAYKAVMKPAEGTILTVSRLGAQAAVAFAKDSTDFEGMLDALLAAAREALADTQNINPVLRRAGVVDAGGEGFVLVMDAMLGYLQGRTAAPVTSAAPAAAQAPKEGADFSEFDTGEITFGYCTEFIVARENSKSPELLRSFLKNLGDCVVVVDDDEIIKVHVHTNVPGEVLTEALTYGPLQTVKIENMRNQHTALSGKETEAEAAAKAEAEPEVAKPEKQFGVVAVSAGEGMANLFRELGVDRVVTGGQTMNPSTEDILTEVNKTPAEVVFVLPNNKNIIMAAQQCIPLSDKKVIVIPTKTVPQGITAMLSFDPASAEDVIEAEMSAAIESVHTAQITYAARDSDFDGHNIHKGEYLALMDGALLGSDADLDKVLTKIADAANDLDPEIVSVYYGEDVQGDAAQHAADLLGERLPMADVNVVNGGQPVYYYMISFE
;
A
#
# COMPACT_ATOMS: atom_id res chain seq x y z
N MET A 1 34.14 9.24 -16.43
CA MET A 1 34.22 9.29 -14.96
C MET A 1 33.55 10.58 -14.53
N ARG A 2 32.42 10.50 -13.87
CA ARG A 2 31.64 11.64 -13.37
C ARG A 2 32.02 11.87 -11.90
N GLU A 3 32.42 13.08 -11.51
CA GLU A 3 32.84 13.39 -10.15
C GLU A 3 31.71 13.99 -9.30
N ILE A 4 30.75 14.65 -9.97
CA ILE A 4 29.61 15.32 -9.33
C ILE A 4 28.32 15.05 -10.09
N ILE A 5 27.19 15.14 -9.38
CA ILE A 5 25.86 15.21 -9.98
C ILE A 5 25.24 16.59 -9.71
N ASP A 6 24.44 17.06 -10.64
CA ASP A 6 23.62 18.27 -10.54
C ASP A 6 22.15 17.93 -10.29
N ALA A 7 21.31 18.96 -10.19
CA ALA A 7 19.88 18.84 -9.95
C ALA A 7 19.19 18.00 -11.02
N ALA A 8 19.50 18.23 -12.30
CA ALA A 8 18.89 17.52 -13.42
C ALA A 8 19.25 16.02 -13.37
N ALA A 9 20.51 15.68 -13.11
CA ALA A 9 20.94 14.30 -12.99
C ALA A 9 20.23 13.58 -11.82
N LEU A 10 20.13 14.21 -10.64
CA LEU A 10 19.44 13.60 -9.50
C LEU A 10 17.94 13.41 -9.77
N GLN A 11 17.28 14.39 -10.39
CA GLN A 11 15.88 14.27 -10.77
C GLN A 11 15.65 13.08 -11.72
N GLU A 12 16.44 12.96 -12.77
CA GLU A 12 16.32 11.87 -13.73
C GLU A 12 16.65 10.49 -13.10
N MET A 13 17.63 10.42 -12.21
CA MET A 13 17.94 9.23 -11.41
C MET A 13 16.69 8.76 -10.62
N LEU A 14 15.98 9.69 -9.98
CA LEU A 14 14.77 9.39 -9.20
C LEU A 14 13.60 8.96 -10.10
N LEU A 15 13.45 9.55 -11.27
CA LEU A 15 12.42 9.16 -12.25
C LEU A 15 12.70 7.75 -12.81
N CYS A 16 13.97 7.41 -13.09
CA CYS A 16 14.36 6.05 -13.47
C CYS A 16 14.08 5.04 -12.35
N ALA A 17 14.35 5.41 -11.10
CA ALA A 17 14.05 4.56 -9.95
C ALA A 17 12.55 4.30 -9.79
N ASN A 18 11.70 5.32 -10.01
CA ASN A 18 10.24 5.14 -10.03
C ASN A 18 9.79 4.17 -11.12
N ALA A 19 10.28 4.33 -12.35
CA ALA A 19 9.95 3.45 -13.46
C ALA A 19 10.36 2.00 -13.18
N ALA A 20 11.56 1.79 -12.63
CA ALA A 20 12.07 0.47 -12.29
C ALA A 20 11.23 -0.22 -11.21
N LEU A 21 10.80 0.50 -10.16
CA LEU A 21 9.91 -0.06 -9.14
C LEU A 21 8.53 -0.42 -9.72
N GLU A 22 7.96 0.44 -10.57
CA GLU A 22 6.66 0.15 -11.19
C GLU A 22 6.73 -1.09 -12.09
N GLU A 23 7.78 -1.22 -12.90
CA GLU A 23 7.99 -2.38 -13.78
C GLU A 23 8.19 -3.69 -13.01
N ASN A 24 8.85 -3.62 -11.84
CA ASN A 24 9.21 -4.81 -11.05
C ASN A 24 8.33 -5.00 -9.80
N LYS A 25 7.27 -4.22 -9.61
CA LYS A 25 6.45 -4.29 -8.38
C LYS A 25 5.90 -5.68 -8.11
N GLN A 26 5.46 -6.39 -9.15
CA GLN A 26 4.93 -7.74 -9.01
C GLN A 26 5.99 -8.73 -8.54
N LYS A 27 7.20 -8.66 -9.09
CA LYS A 27 8.34 -9.49 -8.64
C LYS A 27 8.66 -9.24 -7.17
N ILE A 28 8.65 -7.97 -6.73
CA ILE A 28 8.90 -7.61 -5.32
C ILE A 28 7.76 -8.10 -4.43
N ASN A 29 6.50 -8.00 -4.89
CA ASN A 29 5.33 -8.54 -4.17
C ASN A 29 5.45 -10.06 -3.96
N GLU A 30 5.97 -10.79 -4.94
CA GLU A 30 6.18 -12.24 -4.84
C GLU A 30 7.24 -12.64 -3.81
N LEU A 31 8.18 -11.75 -3.49
CA LEU A 31 9.17 -11.96 -2.43
C LEU A 31 8.59 -11.69 -1.03
N ASN A 32 7.47 -10.99 -0.93
CA ASN A 32 6.81 -10.68 0.32
C ASN A 32 5.92 -11.84 0.77
N VAL A 33 6.50 -12.81 1.48
CA VAL A 33 5.87 -14.10 1.81
C VAL A 33 5.46 -14.25 3.26
N PHE A 34 5.61 -13.24 4.10
CA PHE A 34 5.43 -13.41 5.54
C PHE A 34 4.48 -12.38 6.17
N PRO A 35 3.72 -12.80 7.20
CA PRO A 35 3.27 -14.15 7.58
C PRO A 35 2.10 -14.61 6.71
N VAL A 36 1.24 -13.70 6.31
CA VAL A 36 0.29 -13.81 5.20
C VAL A 36 0.97 -13.19 4.01
N PRO A 37 0.96 -13.80 2.85
CA PRO A 37 1.45 -13.14 1.65
C PRO A 37 0.44 -12.07 1.23
N ASP A 38 0.43 -10.94 1.98
CA ASP A 38 -0.26 -9.73 1.58
C ASP A 38 0.35 -9.14 0.29
N GLY A 39 1.60 -9.58 -0.02
CA GLY A 39 2.23 -9.40 -1.32
C GLY A 39 2.26 -7.94 -1.75
N ASP A 40 2.36 -6.99 -0.82
CA ASP A 40 2.12 -5.57 -1.07
C ASP A 40 3.37 -4.69 -1.06
N THR A 41 4.54 -5.26 -0.69
CA THR A 41 5.81 -4.51 -0.57
C THR A 41 6.17 -3.76 -1.85
N GLY A 42 6.11 -4.42 -3.01
CA GLY A 42 6.39 -3.80 -4.30
C GLY A 42 5.39 -2.70 -4.63
N THR A 43 4.11 -2.93 -4.37
CA THR A 43 3.04 -1.94 -4.55
C THR A 43 3.24 -0.74 -3.65
N ASN A 44 3.54 -0.94 -2.36
CA ASN A 44 3.77 0.12 -1.39
C ASN A 44 5.00 0.98 -1.78
N MET A 45 6.11 0.35 -2.16
CA MET A 45 7.32 1.07 -2.58
C MET A 45 7.12 1.83 -3.89
N SER A 46 6.44 1.22 -4.88
CA SER A 46 6.14 1.86 -6.17
C SER A 46 5.23 3.08 -6.00
N LEU A 47 4.12 2.96 -5.27
CA LEU A 47 3.21 4.07 -5.00
C LEU A 47 3.89 5.19 -4.21
N THR A 48 4.74 4.83 -3.26
CA THR A 48 5.52 5.81 -2.48
C THR A 48 6.48 6.57 -3.39
N MET A 49 7.23 5.87 -4.27
CA MET A 49 8.18 6.51 -5.20
C MET A 49 7.48 7.34 -6.27
N ASN A 50 6.30 6.90 -6.72
CA ASN A 50 5.49 7.63 -7.69
C ASN A 50 5.05 9.01 -7.17
N SER A 51 4.80 9.14 -5.86
CA SER A 51 4.49 10.44 -5.25
C SER A 51 5.64 11.44 -5.45
N ALA A 52 6.89 10.99 -5.34
CA ALA A 52 8.05 11.83 -5.62
C ALA A 52 8.17 12.18 -7.11
N ALA A 53 7.92 11.21 -8.01
CA ALA A 53 7.99 11.43 -9.45
C ALA A 53 6.98 12.48 -9.93
N ILE A 54 5.74 12.43 -9.40
CA ILE A 54 4.69 13.41 -9.70
C ILE A 54 5.11 14.82 -9.24
N GLU A 55 5.60 14.94 -8.02
CA GLU A 55 5.97 16.25 -7.45
C GLU A 55 7.20 16.86 -8.15
N LEU A 56 8.20 16.03 -8.49
CA LEU A 56 9.36 16.44 -9.26
C LEU A 56 9.00 16.89 -10.68
N GLY A 57 7.96 16.30 -11.29
CA GLY A 57 7.44 16.74 -12.58
C GLY A 57 6.72 18.09 -12.54
N ARG A 58 6.23 18.51 -11.38
CA ARG A 58 5.49 19.78 -11.18
C ARG A 58 6.38 20.94 -10.76
N LYS A 59 7.46 20.66 -10.02
CA LYS A 59 8.36 21.69 -9.47
C LYS A 59 9.67 21.76 -10.24
N GLN A 60 10.03 22.95 -10.68
CA GLN A 60 11.39 23.23 -11.15
C GLN A 60 12.32 23.40 -9.93
N THR A 61 13.36 22.61 -9.89
CA THR A 61 14.34 22.60 -8.81
C THR A 61 15.74 22.74 -9.41
N ASP A 62 16.47 23.78 -9.01
CA ASP A 62 17.73 24.17 -9.62
C ASP A 62 18.96 23.64 -8.87
N THR A 63 18.78 23.01 -7.73
CA THR A 63 19.87 22.50 -6.88
C THR A 63 19.61 21.06 -6.43
N VAL A 64 20.67 20.27 -6.24
CA VAL A 64 20.60 18.89 -5.73
C VAL A 64 19.85 18.84 -4.39
N GLY A 65 20.10 19.80 -3.50
CA GLY A 65 19.41 19.88 -2.22
C GLY A 65 17.91 20.12 -2.36
N ALA A 66 17.48 20.96 -3.33
CA ALA A 66 16.06 21.23 -3.59
C ALA A 66 15.35 20.02 -4.21
N VAL A 67 16.00 19.31 -5.14
CA VAL A 67 15.47 18.05 -5.71
C VAL A 67 15.28 17.01 -4.60
N ALA A 68 16.31 16.81 -3.77
CA ALA A 68 16.26 15.84 -2.68
C ALA A 68 15.16 16.18 -1.66
N ASP A 69 14.99 17.45 -1.29
CA ASP A 69 13.98 17.91 -0.33
C ASP A 69 12.55 17.75 -0.92
N CYS A 70 12.36 18.11 -2.18
CA CYS A 70 11.11 17.92 -2.90
C CYS A 70 10.71 16.43 -2.93
N ALA A 71 11.63 15.56 -3.35
CA ALA A 71 11.40 14.12 -3.39
C ALA A 71 11.11 13.54 -2.01
N ALA A 72 11.92 13.87 -1.00
CA ALA A 72 11.75 13.36 0.36
C ALA A 72 10.41 13.79 0.99
N SER A 73 9.99 15.02 0.76
CA SER A 73 8.69 15.53 1.24
C SER A 73 7.52 14.81 0.59
N ALA A 74 7.59 14.56 -0.72
CA ALA A 74 6.55 13.82 -1.44
C ALA A 74 6.53 12.34 -1.05
N LEU A 75 7.71 11.69 -0.94
CA LEU A 75 7.84 10.32 -0.44
C LEU A 75 7.21 10.16 0.95
N LEU A 76 7.44 11.12 1.85
CA LEU A 76 6.92 11.06 3.22
C LEU A 76 5.39 11.10 3.24
N ARG A 77 4.79 12.03 2.49
CA ARG A 77 3.32 12.15 2.39
C ARG A 77 2.69 10.93 1.69
N GLY A 78 3.32 10.47 0.62
CA GLY A 78 2.86 9.32 -0.14
C GLY A 78 3.24 7.95 0.43
N ALA A 79 3.94 7.90 1.58
CA ALA A 79 4.44 6.66 2.17
C ALA A 79 3.30 5.68 2.51
N ARG A 80 3.43 4.43 2.01
CA ARG A 80 2.45 3.37 2.22
C ARG A 80 3.13 2.14 2.82
N GLY A 81 2.49 1.53 3.81
CA GLY A 81 3.02 0.38 4.52
C GLY A 81 4.39 0.62 5.15
N ASN A 82 4.95 -0.39 5.81
CA ASN A 82 6.26 -0.28 6.46
C ASN A 82 7.40 -0.03 5.45
N SER A 83 7.36 -0.71 4.28
CA SER A 83 8.39 -0.61 3.25
C SER A 83 8.46 0.78 2.62
N GLY A 84 7.29 1.38 2.32
CA GLY A 84 7.22 2.76 1.81
C GLY A 84 7.66 3.78 2.85
N VAL A 85 7.28 3.60 4.11
CA VAL A 85 7.73 4.48 5.20
C VAL A 85 9.24 4.40 5.39
N ILE A 86 9.84 3.20 5.41
CA ILE A 86 11.30 3.06 5.52
C ILE A 86 12.00 3.71 4.32
N LEU A 87 11.49 3.50 3.09
CA LEU A 87 12.02 4.17 1.90
C LEU A 87 11.97 5.69 2.04
N SER A 88 10.86 6.25 2.51
CA SER A 88 10.71 7.70 2.73
C SER A 88 11.70 8.24 3.75
N LEU A 89 11.97 7.49 4.81
CA LEU A 89 12.93 7.86 5.86
C LEU A 89 14.38 7.85 5.35
N LEU A 90 14.75 6.88 4.50
CA LEU A 90 16.04 6.85 3.82
C LEU A 90 16.24 8.13 3.01
N PHE A 91 15.27 8.48 2.16
CA PHE A 91 15.36 9.70 1.34
C PHE A 91 15.28 10.99 2.16
N ARG A 92 14.55 11.00 3.27
CA ARG A 92 14.52 12.15 4.19
C ARG A 92 15.88 12.43 4.81
N GLY A 93 16.63 11.39 5.21
CA GLY A 93 17.99 11.57 5.72
C GLY A 93 18.96 12.03 4.63
N ILE A 94 18.81 11.52 3.40
CA ILE A 94 19.58 11.97 2.22
C ILE A 94 19.33 13.47 1.99
N ALA A 95 18.06 13.89 1.91
CA ALA A 95 17.69 15.28 1.68
C ALA A 95 18.25 16.23 2.76
N LYS A 96 18.14 15.81 4.04
CA LYS A 96 18.68 16.59 5.15
C LYS A 96 20.20 16.80 5.04
N SER A 97 20.93 15.77 4.59
CA SER A 97 22.39 15.84 4.40
C SER A 97 22.78 16.71 3.20
N LEU A 98 21.98 16.70 2.13
CA LEU A 98 22.23 17.47 0.91
C LEU A 98 21.65 18.90 0.95
N LYS A 99 21.01 19.30 2.04
CA LYS A 99 20.36 20.62 2.17
C LYS A 99 21.33 21.76 1.84
N GLY A 100 20.89 22.63 0.89
CA GLY A 100 21.67 23.80 0.46
C GLY A 100 22.82 23.51 -0.51
N ARG A 101 22.96 22.27 -0.98
CA ARG A 101 23.96 21.89 -1.99
C ARG A 101 23.45 22.17 -3.40
N GLU A 102 24.26 22.85 -4.22
CA GLU A 102 24.00 23.04 -5.65
C GLU A 102 24.23 21.75 -6.44
N THR A 103 25.33 21.05 -6.12
CA THR A 103 25.74 19.77 -6.69
C THR A 103 26.13 18.83 -5.55
N ALA A 104 26.32 17.53 -5.85
CA ALA A 104 26.85 16.57 -4.90
C ALA A 104 28.01 15.78 -5.51
N SER A 105 29.13 15.69 -4.78
CA SER A 105 30.23 14.78 -5.07
C SER A 105 29.91 13.36 -4.60
N ALA A 106 30.72 12.38 -5.04
CA ALA A 106 30.63 11.00 -4.56
C ALA A 106 30.68 10.90 -3.02
N ALA A 107 31.60 11.64 -2.39
CA ALA A 107 31.72 11.64 -0.92
C ALA A 107 30.52 12.23 -0.21
N GLU A 108 29.95 13.35 -0.72
CA GLU A 108 28.77 13.99 -0.15
C GLU A 108 27.53 13.12 -0.32
N PHE A 109 27.35 12.46 -1.48
CA PHE A 109 26.23 11.57 -1.71
C PHE A 109 26.34 10.28 -0.87
N ALA A 110 27.51 9.67 -0.76
CA ALA A 110 27.75 8.51 0.10
C ALA A 110 27.44 8.83 1.57
N ALA A 111 27.89 9.99 2.07
CA ALA A 111 27.56 10.45 3.41
C ALA A 111 26.05 10.71 3.57
N ALA A 112 25.38 11.21 2.54
CA ALA A 112 23.94 11.43 2.55
C ALA A 112 23.15 10.11 2.63
N VAL A 113 23.54 9.08 1.87
CA VAL A 113 22.94 7.74 1.96
C VAL A 113 23.13 7.16 3.37
N SER A 114 24.33 7.29 3.96
CA SER A 114 24.58 6.86 5.34
C SER A 114 23.68 7.59 6.35
N ALA A 115 23.48 8.90 6.19
CA ALA A 115 22.56 9.68 7.03
C ALA A 115 21.11 9.23 6.88
N GLY A 116 20.73 8.79 5.66
CA GLY A 116 19.43 8.17 5.40
C GLY A 116 19.24 6.88 6.19
N VAL A 117 20.22 6.01 6.16
CA VAL A 117 20.24 4.76 6.93
C VAL A 117 20.09 5.04 8.43
N ASP A 118 20.86 5.97 8.96
CA ASP A 118 20.78 6.36 10.38
C ASP A 118 19.38 6.87 10.75
N ALA A 119 18.74 7.65 9.86
CA ALA A 119 17.39 8.16 10.07
C ALA A 119 16.36 7.01 10.11
N ALA A 120 16.47 6.02 9.21
CA ALA A 120 15.59 4.86 9.17
C ALA A 120 15.74 3.99 10.43
N TYR A 121 16.98 3.69 10.85
CA TYR A 121 17.23 2.90 12.07
C TYR A 121 16.69 3.58 13.33
N LYS A 122 16.77 4.92 13.42
CA LYS A 122 16.25 5.67 14.58
C LYS A 122 14.74 5.70 14.65
N ALA A 123 14.06 5.66 13.50
CA ALA A 123 12.62 5.75 13.44
C ALA A 123 11.93 4.39 13.68
N VAL A 124 12.59 3.29 13.35
CA VAL A 124 12.05 1.94 13.56
C VAL A 124 12.26 1.52 15.01
N MET A 125 11.18 1.31 15.77
CA MET A 125 11.25 0.98 17.21
C MET A 125 12.02 -0.31 17.50
N LYS A 126 11.91 -1.33 16.63
CA LYS A 126 12.63 -2.60 16.74
C LYS A 126 13.24 -2.94 15.37
N PRO A 127 14.42 -2.37 15.03
CA PRO A 127 15.07 -2.66 13.75
C PRO A 127 15.38 -4.15 13.64
N ALA A 128 14.93 -4.77 12.56
CA ALA A 128 15.21 -6.18 12.28
C ALA A 128 16.39 -6.27 11.29
N GLU A 129 17.41 -7.04 11.63
CA GLU A 129 18.49 -7.40 10.72
C GLU A 129 18.02 -8.44 9.69
N GLY A 130 18.69 -8.50 8.53
CA GLY A 130 18.25 -9.31 7.40
C GLY A 130 17.06 -8.71 6.64
N THR A 131 16.94 -7.36 6.65
CA THR A 131 15.90 -6.60 5.95
C THR A 131 16.52 -5.45 5.15
N ILE A 132 15.68 -4.62 4.50
CA ILE A 132 16.07 -3.39 3.81
C ILE A 132 17.04 -2.54 4.65
N LEU A 133 16.92 -2.56 5.99
CA LEU A 133 17.80 -1.82 6.88
C LEU A 133 19.24 -2.35 6.82
N THR A 134 19.43 -3.67 6.85
CA THR A 134 20.74 -4.30 6.72
C THR A 134 21.33 -4.04 5.34
N VAL A 135 20.52 -4.23 4.28
CA VAL A 135 20.94 -4.06 2.87
C VAL A 135 21.40 -2.63 2.62
N SER A 136 20.60 -1.65 3.03
CA SER A 136 20.93 -0.23 2.86
C SER A 136 22.15 0.18 3.70
N ARG A 137 22.30 -0.34 4.92
CA ARG A 137 23.44 -0.03 5.81
C ARG A 137 24.76 -0.54 5.22
N LEU A 138 24.81 -1.80 4.78
CA LEU A 138 26.04 -2.37 4.24
C LEU A 138 26.41 -1.72 2.90
N GLY A 139 25.42 -1.42 2.04
CA GLY A 139 25.63 -0.64 0.82
C GLY A 139 26.20 0.77 1.10
N ALA A 140 25.60 1.50 2.06
CA ALA A 140 26.08 2.82 2.45
C ALA A 140 27.50 2.80 3.00
N GLN A 141 27.87 1.80 3.81
CA GLN A 141 29.22 1.64 4.33
C GLN A 141 30.25 1.44 3.21
N ALA A 142 29.92 0.64 2.21
CA ALA A 142 30.79 0.41 1.04
C ALA A 142 30.94 1.69 0.20
N ALA A 143 29.86 2.45 -0.02
CA ALA A 143 29.91 3.75 -0.70
C ALA A 143 30.84 4.73 0.02
N VAL A 144 30.69 4.86 1.34
CA VAL A 144 31.53 5.75 2.16
C VAL A 144 32.99 5.28 2.14
N ALA A 145 33.26 3.99 2.16
CA ALA A 145 34.63 3.47 2.07
C ALA A 145 35.27 3.78 0.72
N PHE A 146 34.55 3.55 -0.39
CA PHE A 146 35.03 3.85 -1.73
C PHE A 146 35.31 5.35 -1.93
N ALA A 147 34.42 6.20 -1.47
CA ALA A 147 34.51 7.65 -1.64
C ALA A 147 35.64 8.31 -0.82
N LYS A 148 36.36 7.58 0.05
CA LYS A 148 37.57 8.06 0.72
C LYS A 148 38.77 8.14 -0.22
N ASP A 149 38.82 7.22 -1.18
CA ASP A 149 39.99 7.03 -2.05
C ASP A 149 39.70 7.38 -3.52
N SER A 150 38.43 7.69 -3.86
CA SER A 150 38.01 7.98 -5.23
C SER A 150 36.94 9.08 -5.28
N THR A 151 37.02 9.92 -6.33
CA THR A 151 36.00 10.93 -6.66
C THR A 151 34.98 10.41 -7.70
N ASP A 152 35.12 9.16 -8.16
CA ASP A 152 34.26 8.57 -9.17
C ASP A 152 32.86 8.27 -8.62
N PHE A 153 31.87 9.06 -9.05
CA PHE A 153 30.50 8.94 -8.59
C PHE A 153 29.84 7.63 -9.00
N GLU A 154 30.06 7.18 -10.24
CA GLU A 154 29.51 5.92 -10.74
C GLU A 154 30.16 4.73 -10.03
N GLY A 155 31.49 4.76 -9.83
CA GLY A 155 32.23 3.75 -9.07
C GLY A 155 31.77 3.67 -7.61
N MET A 156 31.40 4.78 -7.01
CA MET A 156 30.84 4.80 -5.65
C MET A 156 29.48 4.10 -5.57
N LEU A 157 28.58 4.33 -6.56
CA LEU A 157 27.30 3.62 -6.64
C LEU A 157 27.48 2.13 -6.98
N ASP A 158 28.45 1.78 -7.83
CA ASP A 158 28.81 0.38 -8.10
C ASP A 158 29.27 -0.34 -6.82
N ALA A 159 30.10 0.31 -6.00
CA ALA A 159 30.54 -0.24 -4.72
C ALA A 159 29.37 -0.41 -3.72
N LEU A 160 28.45 0.58 -3.65
CA LEU A 160 27.21 0.48 -2.89
C LEU A 160 26.40 -0.74 -3.31
N LEU A 161 26.15 -0.87 -4.61
CA LEU A 161 25.33 -1.93 -5.16
C LEU A 161 25.93 -3.31 -4.99
N ALA A 162 27.24 -3.45 -5.14
CA ALA A 162 27.92 -4.72 -4.93
C ALA A 162 27.71 -5.23 -3.49
N ALA A 163 27.93 -4.36 -2.49
CA ALA A 163 27.73 -4.70 -1.09
C ALA A 163 26.24 -4.90 -0.74
N ALA A 164 25.36 -4.09 -1.32
CA ALA A 164 23.91 -4.22 -1.08
C ALA A 164 23.37 -5.55 -1.66
N ARG A 165 23.82 -5.99 -2.84
CA ARG A 165 23.44 -7.29 -3.42
C ARG A 165 23.97 -8.48 -2.63
N GLU A 166 25.20 -8.39 -2.11
CA GLU A 166 25.73 -9.41 -1.20
C GLU A 166 24.91 -9.48 0.08
N ALA A 167 24.63 -8.34 0.70
CA ALA A 167 23.78 -8.26 1.90
C ALA A 167 22.36 -8.76 1.65
N LEU A 168 21.79 -8.47 0.48
CA LEU A 168 20.46 -8.96 0.08
C LEU A 168 20.45 -10.49 -0.01
N ALA A 169 21.43 -11.09 -0.67
CA ALA A 169 21.54 -12.54 -0.74
C ALA A 169 21.69 -13.17 0.65
N ASP A 170 22.38 -12.48 1.58
CA ASP A 170 22.59 -12.98 2.95
C ASP A 170 21.36 -12.77 3.86
N THR A 171 20.33 -12.04 3.44
CA THR A 171 19.10 -11.85 4.25
C THR A 171 18.45 -13.18 4.61
N GLN A 172 18.49 -14.18 3.74
CA GLN A 172 18.02 -15.54 4.01
C GLN A 172 18.78 -16.22 5.17
N ASN A 173 20.07 -15.91 5.36
CA ASN A 173 20.86 -16.48 6.43
C ASN A 173 20.62 -15.79 7.77
N ILE A 174 20.31 -14.51 7.76
CA ILE A 174 20.11 -13.67 8.94
C ILE A 174 18.68 -13.82 9.47
N ASN A 175 17.67 -13.75 8.58
CA ASN A 175 16.27 -13.82 8.95
C ASN A 175 15.72 -15.26 8.81
N PRO A 176 15.34 -15.91 9.92
CA PRO A 176 14.84 -17.29 9.88
C PRO A 176 13.59 -17.48 9.03
N VAL A 177 12.77 -16.44 8.90
CA VAL A 177 11.54 -16.47 8.10
C VAL A 177 11.86 -16.54 6.62
N LEU A 178 12.74 -15.64 6.14
CA LEU A 178 13.17 -15.61 4.75
C LEU A 178 13.91 -16.92 4.36
N ARG A 179 14.68 -17.46 5.32
CA ARG A 179 15.36 -18.75 5.13
C ARG A 179 14.38 -19.89 4.85
N ARG A 180 13.30 -19.96 5.65
CA ARG A 180 12.27 -20.99 5.49
C ARG A 180 11.51 -20.85 4.18
N ALA A 181 11.19 -19.63 3.81
CA ALA A 181 10.49 -19.33 2.55
C ALA A 181 11.41 -19.44 1.30
N GLY A 182 12.74 -19.54 1.48
CA GLY A 182 13.69 -19.61 0.37
C GLY A 182 13.79 -18.34 -0.47
N VAL A 183 13.40 -17.17 0.10
CA VAL A 183 13.37 -15.89 -0.61
C VAL A 183 14.24 -14.85 0.08
N VAL A 184 14.66 -13.81 -0.65
CA VAL A 184 15.35 -12.64 -0.10
C VAL A 184 14.35 -11.61 0.43
N ASP A 185 14.85 -10.62 1.18
CA ASP A 185 13.99 -9.54 1.68
C ASP A 185 13.42 -8.69 0.54
N ALA A 186 12.10 -8.59 0.47
CA ALA A 186 11.38 -7.84 -0.57
C ALA A 186 11.72 -6.33 -0.54
N GLY A 187 11.82 -5.73 0.65
CA GLY A 187 12.20 -4.33 0.81
C GLY A 187 13.66 -4.08 0.39
N GLY A 188 14.56 -5.01 0.72
CA GLY A 188 15.95 -4.99 0.29
C GLY A 188 16.11 -5.10 -1.22
N GLU A 189 15.35 -5.98 -1.88
CA GLU A 189 15.31 -6.07 -3.35
C GLU A 189 14.86 -4.73 -3.96
N GLY A 190 13.79 -4.14 -3.41
CA GLY A 190 13.31 -2.83 -3.86
C GLY A 190 14.35 -1.72 -3.71
N PHE A 191 15.10 -1.69 -2.60
CA PHE A 191 16.19 -0.73 -2.39
C PHE A 191 17.33 -0.93 -3.42
N VAL A 192 17.76 -2.17 -3.65
CA VAL A 192 18.79 -2.49 -4.67
C VAL A 192 18.32 -2.03 -6.05
N LEU A 193 17.06 -2.28 -6.40
CA LEU A 193 16.48 -1.88 -7.67
C LEU A 193 16.48 -0.35 -7.85
N VAL A 194 16.14 0.41 -6.81
CA VAL A 194 16.18 1.88 -6.81
C VAL A 194 17.60 2.37 -7.09
N MET A 195 18.59 1.86 -6.38
CA MET A 195 19.99 2.28 -6.56
C MET A 195 20.57 1.85 -7.92
N ASP A 196 20.19 0.66 -8.42
CA ASP A 196 20.66 0.19 -9.75
C ASP A 196 20.06 1.02 -10.89
N ALA A 197 18.79 1.41 -10.79
CA ALA A 197 18.15 2.30 -11.76
C ALA A 197 18.79 3.70 -11.77
N MET A 198 19.12 4.23 -10.59
CA MET A 198 19.85 5.50 -10.47
C MET A 198 21.22 5.45 -11.12
N LEU A 199 21.97 4.39 -10.88
CA LEU A 199 23.27 4.16 -11.55
C LEU A 199 23.09 3.91 -13.05
N GLY A 200 22.07 3.14 -13.43
CA GLY A 200 21.75 2.84 -14.82
C GLY A 200 21.54 4.09 -15.69
N TYR A 201 20.89 5.10 -15.13
CA TYR A 201 20.75 6.41 -15.77
C TYR A 201 22.12 7.06 -16.03
N LEU A 202 22.99 7.12 -15.03
CA LEU A 202 24.31 7.75 -15.15
C LEU A 202 25.19 7.04 -16.19
N GLN A 203 25.06 5.72 -16.29
CA GLN A 203 25.79 4.88 -17.26
C GLN A 203 25.13 4.84 -18.65
N GLY A 204 23.99 5.52 -18.84
CA GLY A 204 23.25 5.49 -20.10
C GLY A 204 22.59 4.14 -20.41
N ARG A 205 22.43 3.24 -19.41
CA ARG A 205 21.73 1.96 -19.53
C ARG A 205 20.21 2.12 -19.53
N THR A 206 19.72 3.12 -18.78
CA THR A 206 18.30 3.49 -18.70
C THR A 206 18.17 4.97 -19.05
N ALA A 207 17.22 5.31 -19.94
CA ALA A 207 16.79 6.68 -20.14
C ALA A 207 15.65 6.97 -19.15
N ALA A 208 15.64 8.15 -18.55
CA ALA A 208 14.50 8.57 -17.78
C ALA A 208 13.23 8.58 -18.65
N PRO A 209 12.10 8.10 -18.16
CA PRO A 209 10.83 8.25 -18.85
C PRO A 209 10.58 9.73 -19.05
N VAL A 210 10.29 10.15 -20.28
CA VAL A 210 9.90 11.53 -20.58
C VAL A 210 8.64 11.77 -19.77
N THR A 211 8.71 12.65 -18.77
CA THR A 211 7.54 13.07 -18.00
C THR A 211 6.68 13.96 -18.87
N SER A 212 5.83 13.34 -19.71
CA SER A 212 4.58 13.98 -20.04
C SER A 212 3.69 13.82 -18.80
N ALA A 213 3.16 14.89 -18.27
CA ALA A 213 2.22 14.88 -17.17
C ALA A 213 0.92 14.18 -17.60
N ALA A 214 0.94 12.85 -17.58
CA ALA A 214 -0.21 11.96 -17.66
C ALA A 214 0.26 10.54 -17.33
N PRO A 215 -0.50 9.70 -16.61
CA PRO A 215 -0.13 8.32 -16.37
C PRO A 215 0.05 7.60 -17.72
N ALA A 216 1.21 6.98 -17.91
CA ALA A 216 1.54 6.27 -19.13
C ALA A 216 0.60 5.06 -19.31
N ALA A 217 -0.41 5.24 -20.14
CA ALA A 217 -1.04 4.13 -20.82
C ALA A 217 -0.03 3.56 -21.83
N ALA A 218 0.10 2.23 -21.86
CA ALA A 218 0.92 1.52 -22.78
C ALA A 218 0.74 2.04 -24.22
N GLN A 219 1.86 2.27 -24.92
CA GLN A 219 1.88 2.77 -26.29
C GLN A 219 1.17 1.77 -27.21
N ALA A 220 -0.07 2.09 -27.57
CA ALA A 220 -0.66 1.65 -28.82
C ALA A 220 -0.30 2.66 -29.93
N PRO A 221 -0.26 2.26 -31.23
CA PRO A 221 0.22 3.12 -32.30
C PRO A 221 -0.62 4.40 -32.42
N LYS A 222 0.06 5.50 -32.72
CA LYS A 222 -0.49 6.83 -32.89
C LYS A 222 -1.59 6.86 -33.98
N GLU A 223 -2.83 6.98 -33.56
CA GLU A 223 -3.83 7.81 -34.20
C GLU A 223 -4.64 8.48 -33.05
N GLY A 224 -4.14 9.62 -32.61
CA GLY A 224 -4.69 10.37 -31.50
C GLY A 224 -5.81 11.28 -31.96
N ALA A 225 -6.99 11.10 -31.38
CA ALA A 225 -7.97 12.20 -31.29
C ALA A 225 -7.50 13.15 -30.18
N ASP A 226 -7.48 14.43 -30.51
CA ASP A 226 -7.15 15.53 -29.59
C ASP A 226 -8.36 15.78 -28.67
N PHE A 227 -8.22 15.50 -27.38
CA PHE A 227 -9.29 15.60 -26.37
C PHE A 227 -9.32 16.96 -25.65
N SER A 228 -8.55 17.96 -26.11
CA SER A 228 -8.43 19.26 -25.43
C SER A 228 -9.66 20.19 -25.57
N GLU A 229 -10.69 19.82 -26.32
CA GLU A 229 -11.87 20.64 -26.61
C GLU A 229 -13.24 20.10 -26.16
N PHE A 230 -13.30 19.03 -25.36
CA PHE A 230 -14.59 18.47 -24.92
C PHE A 230 -15.04 18.97 -23.55
N ASP A 231 -16.26 19.51 -23.49
CA ASP A 231 -16.94 19.92 -22.27
C ASP A 231 -17.56 18.69 -21.55
N THR A 232 -17.55 18.66 -20.20
CA THR A 232 -18.14 17.57 -19.37
C THR A 232 -19.61 17.31 -19.65
N GLY A 233 -20.32 18.24 -20.28
CA GLY A 233 -21.70 18.10 -20.74
C GLY A 233 -21.87 17.15 -21.92
N GLU A 234 -20.81 16.79 -22.64
CA GLU A 234 -20.85 15.96 -23.86
C GLU A 234 -20.54 14.48 -23.63
N ILE A 235 -20.17 14.06 -22.40
CA ILE A 235 -19.95 12.63 -22.10
C ILE A 235 -21.28 11.89 -22.09
N THR A 236 -21.62 11.29 -23.23
CA THR A 236 -22.84 10.52 -23.43
C THR A 236 -22.80 9.18 -22.68
N PHE A 237 -21.61 8.53 -22.63
CA PHE A 237 -21.37 7.25 -21.97
C PHE A 237 -20.39 7.43 -20.82
N GLY A 238 -20.84 7.12 -19.59
CA GLY A 238 -20.15 7.50 -18.36
C GLY A 238 -19.03 6.58 -17.90
N TYR A 239 -18.93 5.34 -18.43
CA TYR A 239 -17.96 4.35 -17.95
C TYR A 239 -17.06 3.85 -19.07
N CYS A 240 -15.75 4.04 -18.91
CA CYS A 240 -14.73 3.33 -19.68
C CYS A 240 -14.63 1.91 -19.14
N THR A 241 -14.90 0.92 -20.01
CA THR A 241 -14.91 -0.49 -19.64
C THR A 241 -13.92 -1.26 -20.51
N GLU A 242 -12.89 -1.80 -19.88
CA GLU A 242 -11.85 -2.61 -20.53
C GLU A 242 -11.86 -4.01 -19.93
N PHE A 243 -11.74 -5.03 -20.79
CA PHE A 243 -11.64 -6.40 -20.31
C PHE A 243 -10.94 -7.32 -21.33
N ILE A 244 -10.45 -8.44 -20.81
CA ILE A 244 -9.95 -9.56 -21.60
C ILE A 244 -10.80 -10.78 -21.26
N VAL A 245 -11.35 -11.43 -22.29
CA VAL A 245 -12.10 -12.68 -22.17
C VAL A 245 -11.34 -13.79 -22.90
N ALA A 246 -11.22 -14.97 -22.27
CA ALA A 246 -10.69 -16.15 -22.93
C ALA A 246 -11.65 -16.63 -24.03
N ARG A 247 -11.12 -17.07 -25.16
CA ARG A 247 -11.94 -17.53 -26.29
C ARG A 247 -12.12 -19.03 -26.21
N GLU A 248 -13.21 -19.48 -25.59
CA GLU A 248 -13.49 -20.91 -25.41
C GLU A 248 -14.45 -21.49 -26.41
N ASN A 249 -14.95 -20.70 -27.39
CA ASN A 249 -15.85 -21.14 -28.40
C ASN A 249 -15.63 -20.47 -29.76
N SER A 250 -16.33 -20.93 -30.78
CA SER A 250 -16.23 -20.43 -32.17
C SER A 250 -17.12 -19.21 -32.45
N LYS A 251 -17.69 -18.56 -31.43
CA LYS A 251 -18.52 -17.37 -31.59
C LYS A 251 -17.68 -16.23 -32.17
N SER A 252 -18.17 -15.58 -33.22
CA SER A 252 -17.42 -14.55 -33.91
C SER A 252 -17.27 -13.28 -33.05
N PRO A 253 -16.06 -12.73 -32.83
CA PRO A 253 -15.85 -11.45 -32.17
C PRO A 253 -16.58 -10.26 -32.80
N GLU A 254 -16.92 -10.36 -34.10
CA GLU A 254 -17.69 -9.33 -34.79
C GLU A 254 -19.13 -9.21 -34.23
N LEU A 255 -19.69 -10.30 -33.68
CA LEU A 255 -20.97 -10.24 -33.00
C LEU A 255 -20.88 -9.46 -31.71
N LEU A 256 -19.79 -9.65 -30.95
CA LEU A 256 -19.51 -8.86 -29.77
C LEU A 256 -19.33 -7.38 -30.11
N ARG A 257 -18.52 -7.08 -31.13
CA ARG A 257 -18.32 -5.71 -31.62
C ARG A 257 -19.64 -5.05 -32.03
N SER A 258 -20.52 -5.79 -32.71
CA SER A 258 -21.81 -5.28 -33.13
C SER A 258 -22.76 -5.03 -31.95
N PHE A 259 -22.71 -5.91 -30.94
CA PHE A 259 -23.48 -5.76 -29.71
C PHE A 259 -23.04 -4.52 -28.93
N LEU A 260 -21.72 -4.35 -28.74
CA LEU A 260 -21.13 -3.24 -27.99
C LEU A 260 -21.42 -1.89 -28.63
N LYS A 261 -21.45 -1.79 -29.97
CA LYS A 261 -21.81 -0.56 -30.70
C LYS A 261 -23.23 -0.06 -30.40
N ASN A 262 -24.13 -0.94 -29.94
CA ASN A 262 -25.49 -0.55 -29.56
C ASN A 262 -25.57 -0.05 -28.10
N LEU A 263 -24.56 -0.36 -27.27
CA LEU A 263 -24.52 -0.05 -25.84
C LEU A 263 -23.54 1.07 -25.49
N GLY A 264 -22.72 1.50 -26.45
CA GLY A 264 -21.69 2.48 -26.18
C GLY A 264 -20.97 3.01 -27.41
N ASP A 265 -19.99 3.84 -27.17
CA ASP A 265 -19.05 4.37 -28.17
C ASP A 265 -17.59 3.95 -27.89
N CYS A 266 -16.64 4.46 -28.69
CA CYS A 266 -15.20 4.14 -28.57
C CYS A 266 -14.92 2.62 -28.54
N VAL A 267 -15.75 1.83 -29.25
CA VAL A 267 -15.67 0.36 -29.23
C VAL A 267 -14.44 -0.11 -29.99
N VAL A 268 -13.47 -0.69 -29.26
CA VAL A 268 -12.31 -1.39 -29.80
C VAL A 268 -12.39 -2.85 -29.36
N VAL A 269 -12.38 -3.75 -30.34
CA VAL A 269 -12.34 -5.21 -30.12
C VAL A 269 -11.15 -5.76 -30.89
N VAL A 270 -10.18 -6.32 -30.19
CA VAL A 270 -9.00 -6.98 -30.75
C VAL A 270 -9.03 -8.44 -30.29
N ASP A 271 -8.89 -9.36 -31.22
CA ASP A 271 -8.94 -10.79 -30.94
C ASP A 271 -7.80 -11.55 -31.59
N ASP A 272 -7.42 -12.65 -30.95
CA ASP A 272 -6.57 -13.71 -31.49
C ASP A 272 -7.25 -15.07 -31.26
N ASP A 273 -6.50 -16.16 -31.38
CA ASP A 273 -7.02 -17.52 -31.25
C ASP A 273 -7.36 -17.88 -29.79
N GLU A 274 -6.81 -17.18 -28.79
CA GLU A 274 -6.92 -17.50 -27.37
C GLU A 274 -7.74 -16.48 -26.57
N ILE A 275 -7.70 -15.20 -26.95
CA ILE A 275 -8.35 -14.12 -26.19
C ILE A 275 -9.08 -13.11 -27.07
N ILE A 276 -10.02 -12.39 -26.46
CA ILE A 276 -10.65 -11.19 -27.03
C ILE A 276 -10.43 -10.05 -26.02
N LYS A 277 -9.73 -8.99 -26.44
CA LYS A 277 -9.54 -7.76 -25.67
C LYS A 277 -10.53 -6.71 -26.14
N VAL A 278 -11.24 -6.10 -25.22
CA VAL A 278 -12.27 -5.09 -25.47
C VAL A 278 -12.00 -3.82 -24.70
N HIS A 279 -12.26 -2.69 -25.37
CA HIS A 279 -12.43 -1.38 -24.79
C HIS A 279 -13.73 -0.78 -25.30
N VAL A 280 -14.58 -0.25 -24.41
CA VAL A 280 -15.85 0.39 -24.76
C VAL A 280 -16.23 1.45 -23.71
N HIS A 281 -16.77 2.58 -24.18
CA HIS A 281 -17.44 3.54 -23.30
C HIS A 281 -18.93 3.24 -23.28
N THR A 282 -19.51 3.00 -22.10
CA THR A 282 -20.91 2.59 -21.94
C THR A 282 -21.53 3.14 -20.67
N ASN A 283 -22.86 3.15 -20.59
CA ASN A 283 -23.60 3.43 -19.35
C ASN A 283 -24.02 2.13 -18.63
N VAL A 284 -23.83 0.98 -19.24
CA VAL A 284 -24.30 -0.33 -18.75
C VAL A 284 -23.15 -1.37 -18.78
N PRO A 285 -22.05 -1.15 -18.04
CA PRO A 285 -20.89 -2.05 -18.06
C PRO A 285 -21.25 -3.50 -17.69
N GLY A 286 -22.24 -3.70 -16.83
CA GLY A 286 -22.71 -5.04 -16.46
C GLY A 286 -23.29 -5.84 -17.64
N GLU A 287 -24.04 -5.21 -18.56
CA GLU A 287 -24.55 -5.88 -19.77
C GLU A 287 -23.42 -6.25 -20.74
N VAL A 288 -22.43 -5.35 -20.85
CA VAL A 288 -21.23 -5.58 -21.66
C VAL A 288 -20.45 -6.80 -21.17
N LEU A 289 -20.22 -6.93 -19.86
CA LEU A 289 -19.52 -8.07 -19.28
C LEU A 289 -20.35 -9.37 -19.36
N THR A 290 -21.66 -9.28 -19.22
CA THR A 290 -22.58 -10.43 -19.37
C THR A 290 -22.51 -11.01 -20.78
N GLU A 291 -22.49 -10.17 -21.83
CA GLU A 291 -22.31 -10.65 -23.19
C GLU A 291 -20.89 -11.21 -23.41
N ALA A 292 -19.85 -10.58 -22.82
CA ALA A 292 -18.48 -11.06 -22.93
C ALA A 292 -18.32 -12.49 -22.37
N LEU A 293 -18.96 -12.81 -21.25
CA LEU A 293 -18.95 -14.15 -20.64
C LEU A 293 -19.53 -15.24 -21.56
N THR A 294 -20.30 -14.88 -22.59
CA THR A 294 -20.79 -15.85 -23.59
C THR A 294 -19.70 -16.34 -24.56
N TYR A 295 -18.50 -15.74 -24.54
CA TYR A 295 -17.32 -16.12 -25.32
C TYR A 295 -16.34 -16.98 -24.53
N GLY A 296 -16.32 -16.83 -23.21
CA GLY A 296 -15.50 -17.56 -22.27
C GLY A 296 -15.33 -16.80 -20.95
N PRO A 297 -14.50 -17.28 -20.01
CA PRO A 297 -14.25 -16.61 -18.73
C PRO A 297 -13.48 -15.29 -18.90
N LEU A 298 -13.84 -14.30 -18.09
CA LEU A 298 -13.13 -13.03 -18.01
C LEU A 298 -11.80 -13.26 -17.29
N GLN A 299 -10.69 -12.76 -17.85
CA GLN A 299 -9.35 -12.82 -17.27
C GLN A 299 -8.99 -11.54 -16.55
N THR A 300 -9.35 -10.40 -17.13
CA THR A 300 -9.15 -9.08 -16.53
C THR A 300 -10.37 -8.20 -16.81
N VAL A 301 -10.74 -7.37 -15.84
CA VAL A 301 -11.81 -6.37 -15.98
C VAL A 301 -11.36 -5.08 -15.30
N LYS A 302 -11.53 -3.96 -16.02
CA LYS A 302 -11.30 -2.61 -15.50
C LYS A 302 -12.49 -1.74 -15.90
N ILE A 303 -13.13 -1.10 -14.93
CA ILE A 303 -14.24 -0.17 -15.16
C ILE A 303 -13.90 1.14 -14.45
N GLU A 304 -13.90 2.24 -15.20
CA GLU A 304 -13.61 3.57 -14.67
C GLU A 304 -14.73 4.54 -15.02
N ASN A 305 -15.14 5.36 -14.06
CA ASN A 305 -16.11 6.42 -14.29
C ASN A 305 -15.41 7.61 -14.95
N MET A 306 -15.65 7.81 -16.24
CA MET A 306 -15.00 8.88 -17.04
C MET A 306 -15.41 10.29 -16.60
N ARG A 307 -16.58 10.46 -15.99
CA ARG A 307 -16.97 11.76 -15.44
C ARG A 307 -16.06 12.15 -14.28
N ASN A 308 -15.66 11.17 -13.44
CA ASN A 308 -14.70 11.40 -12.37
C ASN A 308 -13.28 11.63 -12.92
N GLN A 309 -12.88 10.92 -13.98
CA GLN A 309 -11.60 11.13 -14.67
C GLN A 309 -11.56 12.46 -15.40
N HIS A 310 -12.64 12.84 -16.09
CA HIS A 310 -12.70 14.10 -16.83
C HIS A 310 -12.70 15.31 -15.89
N THR A 311 -13.32 15.21 -14.71
CA THR A 311 -13.24 16.26 -13.69
C THR A 311 -11.80 16.38 -13.16
N ALA A 312 -11.03 15.30 -13.13
CA ALA A 312 -9.61 15.29 -12.77
C ALA A 312 -8.68 15.73 -13.94
N LEU A 313 -9.08 15.50 -15.19
CA LEU A 313 -8.29 15.76 -16.41
C LEU A 313 -8.68 17.06 -17.13
N SER A 314 -9.93 17.49 -17.01
CA SER A 314 -10.38 18.78 -17.54
C SER A 314 -9.92 19.91 -16.63
N GLY A 315 -8.61 20.14 -16.56
CA GLY A 315 -7.98 21.31 -15.92
C GLY A 315 -8.47 22.66 -16.43
N LYS A 316 -9.81 22.82 -16.51
CA LYS A 316 -10.55 24.09 -16.54
C LYS A 316 -11.13 24.42 -15.15
N GLU A 317 -10.48 23.94 -14.08
CA GLU A 317 -10.31 24.85 -12.96
C GLU A 317 -9.43 25.98 -13.53
N THR A 318 -9.95 27.18 -13.56
CA THR A 318 -9.18 28.36 -13.98
C THR A 318 -7.84 28.31 -13.23
N GLU A 319 -6.74 28.78 -13.85
CA GLU A 319 -5.42 28.88 -13.16
C GLU A 319 -5.54 29.49 -11.77
N ALA A 320 -6.60 30.29 -11.52
CA ALA A 320 -6.98 30.84 -10.22
C ALA A 320 -7.59 29.77 -9.26
N GLU A 321 -8.34 28.78 -9.73
CA GLU A 321 -8.92 27.72 -8.88
C GLU A 321 -7.93 26.57 -8.67
N ALA A 322 -7.07 26.29 -9.64
CA ALA A 322 -5.94 25.36 -9.48
C ALA A 322 -4.84 25.97 -8.58
N ALA A 323 -4.58 27.27 -8.69
CA ALA A 323 -3.72 27.99 -7.75
C ALA A 323 -4.35 28.09 -6.35
N ALA A 324 -5.67 28.29 -6.25
CA ALA A 324 -6.39 28.30 -4.98
C ALA A 324 -6.45 26.91 -4.33
N LYS A 325 -6.50 25.80 -5.10
CA LYS A 325 -6.41 24.43 -4.57
C LYS A 325 -4.96 23.98 -4.32
N ALA A 326 -3.99 24.52 -5.04
CA ALA A 326 -2.56 24.27 -4.78
C ALA A 326 -2.04 25.14 -3.62
N GLU A 327 -2.72 26.24 -3.27
CA GLU A 327 -2.46 27.06 -2.08
C GLU A 327 -3.44 26.78 -0.92
N ALA A 328 -4.51 26.03 -1.13
CA ALA A 328 -5.30 25.53 -0.03
C ALA A 328 -4.53 24.38 0.64
N GLU A 329 -3.74 24.71 1.63
CA GLU A 329 -3.44 23.78 2.73
C GLU A 329 -4.77 23.12 3.12
N PRO A 330 -4.83 21.78 3.36
CA PRO A 330 -6.07 21.12 3.73
C PRO A 330 -6.65 21.87 4.93
N GLU A 331 -7.84 22.43 4.77
CA GLU A 331 -8.45 23.30 5.77
C GLU A 331 -8.59 22.52 7.06
N VAL A 332 -7.74 22.84 8.04
CA VAL A 332 -7.73 22.17 9.33
C VAL A 332 -9.02 22.56 10.04
N ALA A 333 -9.90 21.59 10.28
CA ALA A 333 -11.18 21.82 10.94
C ALA A 333 -10.95 22.43 12.32
N LYS A 334 -11.68 23.51 12.63
CA LYS A 334 -11.61 24.14 13.93
C LYS A 334 -12.10 23.17 15.00
N PRO A 335 -11.43 23.11 16.16
CA PRO A 335 -11.86 22.25 17.24
C PRO A 335 -13.25 22.63 17.75
N GLU A 336 -14.15 21.66 17.80
CA GLU A 336 -15.49 21.75 18.42
C GLU A 336 -15.55 20.93 19.72
N LYS A 337 -14.60 20.00 19.87
CA LYS A 337 -14.45 19.13 21.04
C LYS A 337 -12.97 18.90 21.38
N GLN A 338 -12.72 18.41 22.58
CA GLN A 338 -11.36 18.18 23.05
C GLN A 338 -10.71 16.99 22.33
N PHE A 339 -11.42 15.85 22.25
CA PHE A 339 -10.90 14.60 21.69
C PHE A 339 -11.71 14.15 20.48
N GLY A 340 -11.02 13.61 19.49
CA GLY A 340 -11.60 12.95 18.33
C GLY A 340 -10.85 11.68 17.99
N VAL A 341 -11.47 10.79 17.21
CA VAL A 341 -10.88 9.51 16.84
C VAL A 341 -10.98 9.30 15.33
N VAL A 342 -9.87 8.84 14.75
CA VAL A 342 -9.76 8.40 13.36
C VAL A 342 -9.37 6.92 13.37
N ALA A 343 -10.14 6.07 12.69
CA ALA A 343 -9.82 4.65 12.56
C ALA A 343 -9.57 4.26 11.10
N VAL A 344 -8.62 3.36 10.86
CA VAL A 344 -8.45 2.74 9.54
C VAL A 344 -9.27 1.45 9.50
N SER A 345 -10.06 1.27 8.47
CA SER A 345 -10.86 0.05 8.29
C SER A 345 -11.14 -0.25 6.83
N ALA A 346 -11.26 -1.53 6.50
CA ALA A 346 -11.77 -2.02 5.23
C ALA A 346 -13.10 -2.76 5.49
N GLY A 347 -14.05 -2.59 4.57
CA GLY A 347 -15.40 -3.14 4.70
C GLY A 347 -16.40 -2.12 5.28
N GLU A 348 -17.55 -2.03 4.63
CA GLU A 348 -18.59 -1.06 5.01
C GLU A 348 -19.19 -1.37 6.39
N GLY A 349 -19.37 -2.67 6.71
CA GLY A 349 -19.88 -3.10 8.01
C GLY A 349 -18.95 -2.70 9.16
N MET A 350 -17.63 -2.91 8.99
CA MET A 350 -16.64 -2.48 9.97
C MET A 350 -16.60 -0.95 10.11
N ALA A 351 -16.67 -0.22 9.01
CA ALA A 351 -16.69 1.25 9.03
C ALA A 351 -17.93 1.78 9.78
N ASN A 352 -19.10 1.15 9.59
CA ASN A 352 -20.33 1.51 10.29
C ASN A 352 -20.22 1.22 11.79
N LEU A 353 -19.66 0.07 12.17
CA LEU A 353 -19.42 -0.27 13.56
C LEU A 353 -18.52 0.76 14.26
N PHE A 354 -17.43 1.20 13.62
CA PHE A 354 -16.59 2.26 14.19
C PHE A 354 -17.33 3.58 14.33
N ARG A 355 -18.19 3.95 13.38
CA ARG A 355 -19.03 5.17 13.50
C ARG A 355 -20.04 5.06 14.65
N GLU A 356 -20.66 3.90 14.84
CA GLU A 356 -21.56 3.63 15.96
C GLU A 356 -20.86 3.69 17.32
N LEU A 357 -19.59 3.29 17.38
CA LEU A 357 -18.73 3.42 18.56
C LEU A 357 -18.22 4.85 18.81
N GLY A 358 -18.55 5.81 17.93
CA GLY A 358 -18.20 7.22 18.12
C GLY A 358 -16.91 7.66 17.43
N VAL A 359 -16.37 6.86 16.51
CA VAL A 359 -15.25 7.28 15.66
C VAL A 359 -15.70 8.39 14.70
N ASP A 360 -14.97 9.50 14.68
CA ASP A 360 -15.32 10.68 13.88
C ASP A 360 -15.11 10.47 12.38
N ARG A 361 -14.01 9.80 12.03
CA ARG A 361 -13.59 9.58 10.64
C ARG A 361 -13.03 8.19 10.45
N VAL A 362 -13.39 7.56 9.35
CA VAL A 362 -12.85 6.27 8.95
C VAL A 362 -12.05 6.43 7.66
N VAL A 363 -10.77 6.05 7.70
CA VAL A 363 -9.90 5.96 6.53
C VAL A 363 -10.08 4.58 5.92
N THR A 364 -10.50 4.52 4.66
CA THR A 364 -10.70 3.25 3.96
C THR A 364 -9.37 2.63 3.55
N GLY A 365 -9.15 1.37 3.86
CA GLY A 365 -7.96 0.61 3.48
C GLY A 365 -7.48 -0.34 4.57
N GLY A 366 -6.27 -0.86 4.39
CA GLY A 366 -5.56 -1.65 5.40
C GLY A 366 -5.55 -3.16 5.19
N GLN A 367 -6.15 -3.65 4.11
CA GLN A 367 -6.16 -5.09 3.77
C GLN A 367 -5.56 -5.33 2.39
N THR A 368 -6.15 -4.77 1.35
CA THR A 368 -5.66 -4.88 -0.03
C THR A 368 -4.78 -3.71 -0.43
N MET A 369 -4.97 -2.55 0.20
CA MET A 369 -4.20 -1.34 -0.05
C MET A 369 -4.03 -0.55 1.26
N ASN A 370 -2.78 -0.33 1.66
CA ASN A 370 -2.49 0.50 2.83
C ASN A 370 -2.71 1.99 2.49
N PRO A 371 -3.44 2.75 3.32
CA PRO A 371 -3.57 4.18 3.16
C PRO A 371 -2.19 4.85 3.26
N SER A 372 -2.02 5.96 2.55
CA SER A 372 -0.81 6.78 2.69
C SER A 372 -0.85 7.59 3.99
N THR A 373 0.29 8.11 4.41
CA THR A 373 0.38 9.09 5.49
C THR A 373 -0.53 10.29 5.22
N GLU A 374 -0.64 10.72 3.95
CA GLU A 374 -1.50 11.84 3.54
C GLU A 374 -2.99 11.51 3.66
N ASP A 375 -3.40 10.29 3.32
CA ASP A 375 -4.80 9.84 3.48
C ASP A 375 -5.21 9.92 4.96
N ILE A 376 -4.35 9.43 5.87
CA ILE A 376 -4.61 9.49 7.31
C ILE A 376 -4.59 10.94 7.82
N LEU A 377 -3.60 11.73 7.43
CA LEU A 377 -3.44 13.13 7.83
C LEU A 377 -4.64 13.98 7.38
N THR A 378 -5.16 13.73 6.19
CA THR A 378 -6.34 14.40 5.66
C THR A 378 -7.55 14.20 6.57
N GLU A 379 -7.82 12.97 7.02
CA GLU A 379 -8.95 12.71 7.92
C GLU A 379 -8.68 13.21 9.34
N VAL A 380 -7.44 13.20 9.81
CA VAL A 380 -7.02 13.85 11.07
C VAL A 380 -7.32 15.36 11.01
N ASN A 381 -6.94 16.03 9.94
CA ASN A 381 -7.16 17.48 9.79
C ASN A 381 -8.65 17.85 9.68
N LYS A 382 -9.47 16.99 9.07
CA LYS A 382 -10.94 17.16 8.98
C LYS A 382 -11.67 16.85 10.31
N THR A 383 -11.04 16.21 11.27
CA THR A 383 -11.67 15.87 12.56
C THR A 383 -11.77 17.12 13.43
N PRO A 384 -12.96 17.58 13.89
CA PRO A 384 -13.10 18.84 14.62
C PRO A 384 -12.75 18.69 16.11
N ALA A 385 -11.50 18.31 16.41
CA ALA A 385 -11.00 18.08 17.75
C ALA A 385 -9.62 18.71 17.95
N GLU A 386 -9.26 19.02 19.21
CA GLU A 386 -7.92 19.53 19.58
C GLU A 386 -6.88 18.41 19.55
N VAL A 387 -7.25 17.23 20.07
CA VAL A 387 -6.43 16.02 20.12
C VAL A 387 -7.13 14.94 19.32
N VAL A 388 -6.41 14.26 18.43
CA VAL A 388 -6.95 13.20 17.58
C VAL A 388 -6.22 11.88 17.85
N PHE A 389 -6.97 10.90 18.35
CA PHE A 389 -6.49 9.53 18.47
C PHE A 389 -6.61 8.82 17.14
N VAL A 390 -5.57 8.09 16.72
CA VAL A 390 -5.55 7.33 15.47
C VAL A 390 -5.42 5.85 15.78
N LEU A 391 -6.34 5.04 15.24
CA LEU A 391 -6.40 3.59 15.34
C LEU A 391 -6.01 2.99 13.98
N PRO A 392 -4.75 2.57 13.77
CA PRO A 392 -4.29 2.03 12.48
C PRO A 392 -4.92 0.69 12.10
N ASN A 393 -5.26 -0.15 13.09
CA ASN A 393 -5.93 -1.45 12.93
C ASN A 393 -5.21 -2.45 12.01
N ASN A 394 -3.95 -2.16 11.71
CA ASN A 394 -3.06 -3.00 10.92
C ASN A 394 -1.59 -2.65 11.25
N LYS A 395 -0.78 -3.67 11.53
CA LYS A 395 0.64 -3.49 11.85
C LYS A 395 1.43 -2.72 10.78
N ASN A 396 1.03 -2.84 9.50
CA ASN A 396 1.69 -2.19 8.38
C ASN A 396 1.35 -0.69 8.25
N ILE A 397 0.32 -0.22 8.97
CA ILE A 397 -0.14 1.17 8.93
C ILE A 397 0.35 1.98 10.14
N ILE A 398 0.75 1.31 11.23
CA ILE A 398 1.18 1.99 12.47
C ILE A 398 2.26 3.04 12.17
N MET A 399 3.28 2.69 11.36
CA MET A 399 4.35 3.63 11.02
C MET A 399 3.85 4.82 10.19
N ALA A 400 2.93 4.60 9.24
CA ALA A 400 2.33 5.68 8.45
C ALA A 400 1.51 6.62 9.34
N ALA A 401 0.73 6.08 10.28
CA ALA A 401 0.01 6.86 11.27
C ALA A 401 0.95 7.69 12.17
N GLN A 402 2.06 7.10 12.62
CA GLN A 402 3.07 7.82 13.42
C GLN A 402 3.74 8.96 12.64
N GLN A 403 3.88 8.87 11.32
CA GLN A 403 4.38 9.97 10.50
C GLN A 403 3.42 11.16 10.45
N CYS A 404 2.14 10.99 10.78
CA CYS A 404 1.20 12.12 10.88
C CYS A 404 1.53 13.05 12.06
N ILE A 405 2.15 12.55 13.14
CA ILE A 405 2.43 13.34 14.35
C ILE A 405 3.23 14.62 14.04
N PRO A 406 4.39 14.56 13.35
CA PRO A 406 5.17 15.75 13.02
C PRO A 406 4.61 16.56 11.83
N LEU A 407 3.59 16.08 11.13
CA LEU A 407 3.02 16.71 9.93
C LEU A 407 1.69 17.42 10.23
N SER A 408 1.04 17.12 11.35
CA SER A 408 -0.24 17.70 11.74
C SER A 408 -0.05 18.92 12.62
N ASP A 409 -0.89 19.94 12.43
CA ASP A 409 -1.01 21.09 13.33
C ASP A 409 -1.80 20.74 14.61
N LYS A 410 -2.52 19.60 14.59
CA LYS A 410 -3.24 19.05 15.74
C LYS A 410 -2.34 18.12 16.54
N LYS A 411 -2.69 17.93 17.81
CA LYS A 411 -2.05 16.89 18.61
C LYS A 411 -2.59 15.53 18.18
N VAL A 412 -1.70 14.67 17.66
CA VAL A 412 -2.02 13.31 17.20
C VAL A 412 -1.45 12.30 18.17
N ILE A 413 -2.27 11.35 18.61
CA ILE A 413 -1.88 10.22 19.45
C ILE A 413 -2.23 8.93 18.69
N VAL A 414 -1.25 8.06 18.49
CA VAL A 414 -1.45 6.79 17.78
C VAL A 414 -1.53 5.66 18.80
N ILE A 415 -2.70 5.03 18.89
CA ILE A 415 -2.88 3.78 19.66
C ILE A 415 -2.46 2.63 18.73
N PRO A 416 -1.44 1.83 19.04
CA PRO A 416 -0.80 0.92 18.09
C PRO A 416 -1.60 -0.36 17.85
N THR A 417 -2.88 -0.23 17.49
CA THR A 417 -3.77 -1.34 17.16
C THR A 417 -3.27 -2.08 15.91
N LYS A 418 -3.13 -3.40 15.99
CA LYS A 418 -2.61 -4.27 14.92
C LYS A 418 -3.72 -4.95 14.14
N THR A 419 -4.93 -4.98 14.70
CA THR A 419 -6.11 -5.64 14.12
C THR A 419 -7.35 -4.77 14.34
N VAL A 420 -8.37 -4.96 13.51
CA VAL A 420 -9.65 -4.26 13.66
C VAL A 420 -10.33 -4.56 15.00
N PRO A 421 -10.37 -5.83 15.49
CA PRO A 421 -10.89 -6.11 16.83
C PRO A 421 -10.19 -5.31 17.92
N GLN A 422 -8.86 -5.20 17.91
CA GLN A 422 -8.13 -4.34 18.86
C GLN A 422 -8.61 -2.88 18.83
N GLY A 423 -8.90 -2.36 17.62
CA GLY A 423 -9.45 -1.01 17.49
C GLY A 423 -10.85 -0.86 18.05
N ILE A 424 -11.69 -1.90 17.93
CA ILE A 424 -13.04 -1.93 18.50
C ILE A 424 -12.95 -1.91 20.02
N THR A 425 -12.14 -2.77 20.62
CA THR A 425 -11.98 -2.84 22.09
C THR A 425 -11.33 -1.56 22.64
N ALA A 426 -10.38 -0.95 21.90
CA ALA A 426 -9.86 0.36 22.27
C ALA A 426 -10.96 1.44 22.29
N MET A 427 -11.92 1.41 21.35
CA MET A 427 -13.04 2.34 21.34
C MET A 427 -14.01 2.10 22.50
N LEU A 428 -14.22 0.87 22.93
CA LEU A 428 -15.06 0.57 24.11
C LEU A 428 -14.46 1.11 25.41
N SER A 429 -13.13 1.31 25.43
CA SER A 429 -12.40 1.91 26.57
C SER A 429 -12.21 3.43 26.44
N PHE A 430 -12.70 4.04 25.36
CA PHE A 430 -12.57 5.48 25.11
C PHE A 430 -13.60 6.27 25.92
N ASP A 431 -13.16 6.98 26.95
CA ASP A 431 -14.00 7.91 27.73
C ASP A 431 -13.57 9.36 27.49
N PRO A 432 -14.30 10.14 26.69
CA PRO A 432 -13.95 11.53 26.40
C PRO A 432 -14.05 12.48 27.62
N ALA A 433 -14.55 12.03 28.78
CA ALA A 433 -14.57 12.80 29.99
C ALA A 433 -13.29 12.66 30.83
N SER A 434 -12.44 11.68 30.50
CA SER A 434 -11.17 11.42 31.17
C SER A 434 -10.04 12.35 30.68
N ALA A 435 -8.93 12.41 31.40
CA ALA A 435 -7.74 13.13 30.97
C ALA A 435 -7.06 12.38 29.81
N GLU A 436 -6.35 13.11 28.94
CA GLU A 436 -5.72 12.57 27.73
C GLU A 436 -4.80 11.39 28.00
N ASP A 437 -3.94 11.50 29.01
CA ASP A 437 -2.98 10.46 29.41
C ASP A 437 -3.68 9.21 29.97
N VAL A 438 -4.83 9.39 30.60
CA VAL A 438 -5.67 8.29 31.06
C VAL A 438 -6.32 7.57 29.88
N ILE A 439 -6.89 8.31 28.93
CA ILE A 439 -7.50 7.75 27.71
C ILE A 439 -6.46 6.94 26.94
N GLU A 440 -5.26 7.50 26.69
CA GLU A 440 -4.18 6.81 26.00
C GLU A 440 -3.76 5.52 26.71
N ALA A 441 -3.64 5.58 28.05
CA ALA A 441 -3.26 4.42 28.85
C ALA A 441 -4.33 3.33 28.85
N GLU A 442 -5.61 3.70 29.01
CA GLU A 442 -6.75 2.75 29.03
C GLU A 442 -6.95 2.09 27.66
N MET A 443 -6.94 2.86 26.57
CA MET A 443 -7.04 2.32 25.22
C MET A 443 -5.84 1.39 24.90
N SER A 444 -4.63 1.77 25.32
CA SER A 444 -3.42 0.97 25.10
C SER A 444 -3.42 -0.31 25.95
N ALA A 445 -3.97 -0.28 27.15
CA ALA A 445 -4.11 -1.47 27.99
C ALA A 445 -5.17 -2.44 27.43
N ALA A 446 -6.30 -1.89 26.95
CA ALA A 446 -7.39 -2.68 26.39
C ALA A 446 -6.98 -3.53 25.17
N ILE A 447 -6.11 -3.02 24.31
CA ILE A 447 -5.66 -3.77 23.13
C ILE A 447 -4.76 -4.97 23.47
N GLU A 448 -4.15 -5.01 24.64
CA GLU A 448 -3.26 -6.10 25.05
C GLU A 448 -4.05 -7.36 25.45
N SER A 449 -5.30 -7.24 25.86
CA SER A 449 -6.17 -8.37 26.21
C SER A 449 -6.86 -9.01 25.00
N VAL A 450 -6.79 -8.40 23.81
CA VAL A 450 -7.48 -8.87 22.61
C VAL A 450 -6.58 -9.77 21.77
N HIS A 451 -6.96 -11.03 21.69
CA HIS A 451 -6.39 -11.97 20.75
C HIS A 451 -7.22 -12.04 19.47
N THR A 452 -6.57 -12.07 18.31
CA THR A 452 -7.28 -12.04 17.03
C THR A 452 -6.91 -13.22 16.16
N ALA A 453 -7.91 -14.05 15.82
CA ALA A 453 -7.76 -15.02 14.74
C ALA A 453 -8.25 -14.44 13.42
N GLN A 454 -7.63 -14.88 12.33
CA GLN A 454 -7.97 -14.48 10.98
C GLN A 454 -8.00 -15.72 10.07
N ILE A 455 -9.02 -15.81 9.23
CA ILE A 455 -9.14 -16.86 8.23
C ILE A 455 -9.12 -16.21 6.85
N THR A 456 -8.14 -16.62 6.02
CA THR A 456 -7.97 -16.21 4.64
C THR A 456 -7.70 -17.43 3.77
N TYR A 457 -7.33 -17.26 2.50
CA TYR A 457 -7.04 -18.35 1.58
C TYR A 457 -5.60 -18.31 1.07
N ALA A 458 -5.06 -19.48 0.72
CA ALA A 458 -3.76 -19.60 0.10
C ALA A 458 -3.83 -19.21 -1.38
N ALA A 459 -3.18 -18.12 -1.76
CA ALA A 459 -3.11 -17.65 -3.15
C ALA A 459 -2.23 -18.57 -4.04
N ARG A 460 -1.30 -19.34 -3.44
CA ARG A 460 -0.37 -20.26 -4.13
C ARG A 460 0.04 -21.39 -3.21
N ASP A 461 0.63 -22.44 -3.80
CA ASP A 461 1.29 -23.50 -3.02
C ASP A 461 2.52 -22.92 -2.31
N SER A 462 2.70 -23.24 -1.04
CA SER A 462 3.85 -22.82 -0.24
C SER A 462 4.14 -23.81 0.89
N ASP A 463 5.39 -23.87 1.33
CA ASP A 463 5.77 -24.53 2.57
C ASP A 463 6.09 -23.44 3.60
N PHE A 464 5.34 -23.40 4.67
CA PHE A 464 5.51 -22.42 5.72
C PHE A 464 5.54 -23.09 7.09
N ASP A 465 6.65 -22.94 7.79
CA ASP A 465 6.88 -23.47 9.15
C ASP A 465 6.64 -24.99 9.29
N GLY A 466 6.91 -25.75 8.20
CA GLY A 466 6.67 -27.18 8.12
C GLY A 466 5.24 -27.58 7.78
N HIS A 467 4.39 -26.61 7.44
CA HIS A 467 3.05 -26.82 6.91
C HIS A 467 3.09 -26.72 5.38
N ASN A 468 2.76 -27.82 4.69
CA ASN A 468 2.50 -27.79 3.26
C ASN A 468 1.12 -27.15 3.03
N ILE A 469 1.11 -25.96 2.43
CA ILE A 469 -0.08 -25.19 2.13
C ILE A 469 -0.36 -25.34 0.64
N HIS A 470 -1.58 -25.72 0.26
CA HIS A 470 -1.99 -25.81 -1.13
C HIS A 470 -2.87 -24.63 -1.53
N LYS A 471 -2.70 -24.17 -2.79
CA LYS A 471 -3.51 -23.11 -3.35
C LYS A 471 -5.01 -23.37 -3.16
N GLY A 472 -5.72 -22.40 -2.60
CA GLY A 472 -7.15 -22.45 -2.34
C GLY A 472 -7.53 -23.05 -0.98
N GLU A 473 -6.59 -23.54 -0.17
CA GLU A 473 -6.86 -23.91 1.22
C GLU A 473 -7.14 -22.67 2.08
N TYR A 474 -7.96 -22.85 3.11
CA TYR A 474 -8.15 -21.86 4.16
C TYR A 474 -6.94 -21.84 5.08
N LEU A 475 -6.49 -20.65 5.45
CA LEU A 475 -5.38 -20.42 6.38
C LEU A 475 -5.93 -19.89 7.70
N ALA A 476 -5.57 -20.53 8.81
CA ALA A 476 -5.82 -20.04 10.15
C ALA A 476 -4.59 -19.29 10.69
N LEU A 477 -4.78 -18.06 11.12
CA LEU A 477 -3.79 -17.25 11.79
C LEU A 477 -4.31 -16.86 13.18
N MET A 478 -3.43 -16.83 14.20
CA MET A 478 -3.74 -16.28 15.52
C MET A 478 -2.62 -15.30 15.89
N ASP A 479 -2.97 -14.05 16.17
CA ASP A 479 -2.04 -12.96 16.47
C ASP A 479 -0.89 -12.83 15.45
N GLY A 480 -1.18 -13.17 14.19
CA GLY A 480 -0.25 -13.15 13.07
C GLY A 480 0.64 -14.40 12.95
N ALA A 481 0.49 -15.41 13.80
CA ALA A 481 1.15 -16.71 13.67
C ALA A 481 0.23 -17.70 12.92
N LEU A 482 0.79 -18.49 12.00
CA LEU A 482 0.04 -19.52 11.28
C LEU A 482 -0.25 -20.71 12.21
N LEU A 483 -1.51 -21.05 12.41
CA LEU A 483 -1.96 -22.26 13.11
C LEU A 483 -2.03 -23.48 12.19
N GLY A 484 -2.20 -23.25 10.88
CA GLY A 484 -2.27 -24.30 9.87
C GLY A 484 -3.21 -23.96 8.72
N SER A 485 -3.37 -24.90 7.80
CA SER A 485 -4.28 -24.81 6.66
C SER A 485 -5.13 -26.09 6.53
N ASP A 486 -6.24 -25.99 5.83
CA ASP A 486 -7.06 -27.13 5.38
C ASP A 486 -8.00 -26.64 4.26
N ALA A 487 -8.41 -27.56 3.38
CA ALA A 487 -9.46 -27.29 2.39
C ALA A 487 -10.87 -27.22 3.02
N ASP A 488 -11.01 -27.73 4.24
CA ASP A 488 -12.24 -27.76 5.02
C ASP A 488 -12.22 -26.65 6.09
N LEU A 489 -13.14 -25.68 5.95
CA LEU A 489 -13.24 -24.53 6.82
C LEU A 489 -13.55 -24.92 8.28
N ASP A 490 -14.38 -25.95 8.52
CA ASP A 490 -14.73 -26.38 9.87
C ASP A 490 -13.53 -26.92 10.63
N LYS A 491 -12.58 -27.56 9.93
CA LYS A 491 -11.31 -27.98 10.54
C LYS A 491 -10.41 -26.82 10.88
N VAL A 492 -10.45 -25.74 10.06
CA VAL A 492 -9.69 -24.51 10.32
C VAL A 492 -10.27 -23.79 11.54
N LEU A 493 -11.60 -23.66 11.61
CA LEU A 493 -12.31 -23.12 12.78
C LEU A 493 -12.03 -23.93 14.04
N THR A 494 -11.99 -25.26 13.92
CA THR A 494 -11.64 -26.16 15.02
C THR A 494 -10.23 -25.89 15.56
N LYS A 495 -9.23 -25.74 14.68
CA LYS A 495 -7.85 -25.40 15.10
C LYS A 495 -7.79 -24.05 15.84
N ILE A 496 -8.57 -23.07 15.39
CA ILE A 496 -8.67 -21.76 16.06
C ILE A 496 -9.32 -21.90 17.43
N ALA A 497 -10.43 -22.64 17.53
CA ALA A 497 -11.09 -22.86 18.80
C ALA A 497 -10.20 -23.60 19.81
N ASP A 498 -9.46 -24.62 19.36
CA ASP A 498 -8.54 -25.37 20.19
C ASP A 498 -7.39 -24.47 20.70
N ALA A 499 -6.85 -23.57 19.86
CA ALA A 499 -5.84 -22.59 20.27
C ALA A 499 -6.42 -21.51 21.21
N ALA A 500 -7.66 -21.10 21.02
CA ALA A 500 -8.33 -20.10 21.84
C ALA A 500 -8.76 -20.66 23.21
N ASN A 501 -8.90 -21.97 23.36
CA ASN A 501 -9.30 -22.56 24.62
C ASN A 501 -8.28 -22.31 25.76
N ASP A 502 -7.00 -22.17 25.42
CA ASP A 502 -5.95 -21.84 26.39
C ASP A 502 -6.00 -20.37 26.86
N LEU A 503 -6.76 -19.51 26.14
CA LEU A 503 -6.95 -18.10 26.46
C LEU A 503 -8.10 -17.87 27.44
N ASP A 504 -8.99 -18.86 27.63
CA ASP A 504 -10.20 -18.82 28.48
C ASP A 504 -11.06 -17.56 28.22
N PRO A 505 -11.46 -17.30 26.96
CA PRO A 505 -12.15 -16.08 26.59
C PRO A 505 -13.57 -16.03 27.17
N GLU A 506 -13.98 -14.84 27.64
CA GLU A 506 -15.37 -14.58 28.08
C GLU A 506 -16.25 -14.14 26.91
N ILE A 507 -15.66 -13.41 25.93
CA ILE A 507 -16.37 -12.90 24.75
C ILE A 507 -15.62 -13.35 23.48
N VAL A 508 -16.39 -13.84 22.51
CA VAL A 508 -15.90 -14.16 21.17
C VAL A 508 -16.73 -13.41 20.14
N SER A 509 -16.11 -12.55 19.33
CA SER A 509 -16.81 -11.84 18.27
C SER A 509 -16.34 -12.31 16.90
N VAL A 510 -17.28 -12.82 16.09
CA VAL A 510 -17.03 -13.34 14.74
C VAL A 510 -17.43 -12.29 13.72
N TYR A 511 -16.45 -11.65 13.10
CA TYR A 511 -16.63 -10.67 12.02
C TYR A 511 -16.47 -11.37 10.68
N TYR A 512 -17.54 -11.46 9.88
CA TYR A 512 -17.48 -12.13 8.58
C TYR A 512 -17.32 -11.15 7.42
N GLY A 513 -16.54 -11.59 6.41
CA GLY A 513 -16.18 -10.81 5.24
C GLY A 513 -17.23 -10.82 4.12
N GLU A 514 -16.95 -10.08 3.05
CA GLU A 514 -17.86 -9.90 1.90
C GLU A 514 -18.17 -11.21 1.16
N ASP A 515 -17.25 -12.18 1.19
CA ASP A 515 -17.40 -13.50 0.54
C ASP A 515 -18.16 -14.52 1.39
N VAL A 516 -18.64 -14.16 2.58
CA VAL A 516 -19.32 -15.05 3.53
C VAL A 516 -20.80 -14.68 3.68
N GLN A 517 -21.67 -15.69 3.58
CA GLN A 517 -23.10 -15.50 3.83
C GLN A 517 -23.41 -15.61 5.34
N GLY A 518 -24.46 -14.93 5.79
CA GLY A 518 -24.83 -14.89 7.20
C GLY A 518 -25.08 -16.27 7.84
N ASP A 519 -25.65 -17.21 7.08
CA ASP A 519 -25.89 -18.58 7.56
C ASP A 519 -24.54 -19.33 7.82
N ALA A 520 -23.55 -19.13 6.96
CA ALA A 520 -22.21 -19.69 7.16
C ALA A 520 -21.48 -19.03 8.34
N ALA A 521 -21.70 -17.74 8.54
CA ALA A 521 -21.15 -17.03 9.71
C ALA A 521 -21.78 -17.52 11.02
N GLN A 522 -23.09 -17.79 11.03
CA GLN A 522 -23.78 -18.37 12.19
C GLN A 522 -23.27 -19.80 12.48
N HIS A 523 -23.07 -20.62 11.42
CA HIS A 523 -22.48 -21.95 11.59
C HIS A 523 -21.08 -21.90 12.22
N ALA A 524 -20.24 -20.94 11.79
CA ALA A 524 -18.92 -20.74 12.38
C ALA A 524 -19.00 -20.35 13.88
N ALA A 525 -19.94 -19.47 14.23
CA ALA A 525 -20.17 -19.08 15.62
C ALA A 525 -20.70 -20.23 16.48
N ASP A 526 -21.61 -21.04 15.95
CA ASP A 526 -22.14 -22.22 16.65
C ASP A 526 -21.03 -23.23 16.94
N LEU A 527 -20.14 -23.48 15.96
CA LEU A 527 -18.99 -24.37 16.12
C LEU A 527 -18.01 -23.85 17.19
N LEU A 528 -17.73 -22.55 17.21
CA LEU A 528 -16.90 -21.92 18.23
C LEU A 528 -17.56 -22.02 19.61
N GLY A 529 -18.88 -21.75 19.73
CA GLY A 529 -19.62 -21.84 20.97
C GLY A 529 -19.70 -23.28 21.55
N GLU A 530 -19.79 -24.30 20.68
CA GLU A 530 -19.70 -25.70 21.11
C GLU A 530 -18.34 -26.05 21.74
N ARG A 531 -17.27 -25.41 21.24
CA ARG A 531 -15.90 -25.66 21.69
C ARG A 531 -15.45 -24.76 22.84
N LEU A 532 -16.03 -23.58 22.94
CA LEU A 532 -15.76 -22.57 23.97
C LEU A 532 -17.04 -22.28 24.77
N PRO A 533 -17.54 -23.27 25.55
CA PRO A 533 -18.89 -23.19 26.15
C PRO A 533 -19.03 -22.13 27.24
N MET A 534 -17.94 -21.52 27.68
CA MET A 534 -17.95 -20.44 28.68
C MET A 534 -17.98 -19.05 28.03
N ALA A 535 -17.72 -18.97 26.72
CA ALA A 535 -17.68 -17.72 26.00
C ALA A 535 -19.07 -17.34 25.43
N ASP A 536 -19.38 -16.03 25.45
CA ASP A 536 -20.51 -15.48 24.71
C ASP A 536 -20.09 -15.17 23.27
N VAL A 537 -20.71 -15.87 22.30
CA VAL A 537 -20.30 -15.78 20.88
C VAL A 537 -21.25 -14.89 20.11
N ASN A 538 -20.70 -13.81 19.53
CA ASN A 538 -21.43 -12.81 18.77
C ASN A 538 -21.04 -12.86 17.28
N VAL A 539 -21.98 -12.59 16.37
CA VAL A 539 -21.74 -12.52 14.91
C VAL A 539 -21.99 -11.11 14.40
N VAL A 540 -21.04 -10.58 13.65
CA VAL A 540 -21.10 -9.21 13.12
C VAL A 540 -20.78 -9.24 11.62
N ASN A 541 -21.60 -8.58 10.81
CA ASN A 541 -21.29 -8.38 9.40
C ASN A 541 -20.22 -7.29 9.24
N GLY A 542 -18.99 -7.70 8.98
CA GLY A 542 -17.89 -6.78 8.75
C GLY A 542 -17.76 -6.33 7.30
N GLY A 543 -18.14 -7.19 6.35
CA GLY A 543 -18.02 -6.93 4.92
C GLY A 543 -16.57 -6.64 4.48
N GLN A 544 -15.58 -7.11 5.27
CA GLN A 544 -14.16 -6.92 4.97
C GLN A 544 -13.72 -7.81 3.81
N PRO A 545 -12.83 -7.30 2.91
CA PRO A 545 -12.21 -8.11 1.87
C PRO A 545 -11.09 -8.98 2.42
N VAL A 546 -10.66 -9.99 1.66
CA VAL A 546 -9.49 -10.87 1.91
C VAL A 546 -9.70 -11.88 3.04
N TYR A 547 -10.24 -11.45 4.17
CA TYR A 547 -10.49 -12.33 5.31
C TYR A 547 -11.94 -12.80 5.33
N TYR A 548 -12.15 -14.10 5.20
CA TYR A 548 -13.46 -14.71 5.40
C TYR A 548 -14.00 -14.42 6.81
N TYR A 549 -13.11 -14.57 7.80
CA TYR A 549 -13.44 -14.27 9.19
C TYR A 549 -12.27 -13.54 9.87
N MET A 550 -12.62 -12.56 10.69
CA MET A 550 -11.79 -12.09 11.79
C MET A 550 -12.54 -12.42 13.09
N ILE A 551 -11.83 -12.99 14.06
CA ILE A 551 -12.45 -13.45 15.32
C ILE A 551 -11.64 -12.86 16.45
N SER A 552 -12.31 -12.10 17.34
CA SER A 552 -11.69 -11.65 18.59
C SER A 552 -11.99 -12.62 19.72
N PHE A 553 -11.04 -12.76 20.62
CA PHE A 553 -11.13 -13.48 21.88
C PHE A 553 -10.70 -12.51 22.97
N GLU A 554 -11.62 -12.25 23.92
CA GLU A 554 -11.52 -11.26 25.00
C GLU A 554 -11.87 -11.85 26.36
#